data_235ee3ecc1215b6bc07ad8617859a28a
#
_entry.id   235ee3ecc1215b6bc07ad8617859a28a
#
_cell.length_a   1.000
_cell.length_b   1.000
_cell.length_c   1.000
_cell.angle_alpha   90.00
_cell.angle_beta   90.00
_cell.angle_gamma   90.00
#
_symmetry.space_group_name_H-M   'P 1'
#
loop_
_entity.id
_entity.type
_entity.pdbx_description
1 polymer ?
#
loop_
_entity_poly.entity_id
_entity_poly.type
_entity_poly.pdbx_seq_one_letter_code
_entity_poly.pdbx_strand_id
1 'polypeptide(L)'
;MKNLLLIGDSIRMGYDTFVQEKLAGRMNVYFPAENCRFVQYTLRTLSDWKAQLELPEIDVVHWNNGLWDVLHLNACSAGADGEAAGETIRPENVPQEFVYDKDPLTPPEMYRYMLNRTLTRIRQLFPKAEVIFATSTPVIEEQASWAYRSNAEIEQYNAIAREELVPRGVRINELGAFAAEHCADKHSDWVHYLPEGCDLLAGEIVQYLEKENLI
;
A
#
# COMPACT_ATOMS: atom_id res chain seq x y z
N MET A 1 22.75 4.28 -14.69
CA MET A 1 22.00 4.25 -13.39
C MET A 1 20.85 3.29 -13.55
N LYS A 2 20.53 2.52 -12.50
CA LYS A 2 19.35 1.67 -12.47
C LYS A 2 18.07 2.49 -12.34
N ASN A 3 16.95 1.91 -12.77
CA ASN A 3 15.65 2.54 -12.79
C ASN A 3 14.73 1.86 -11.76
N LEU A 4 14.23 2.61 -10.77
CA LEU A 4 13.28 2.19 -9.75
C LEU A 4 11.89 2.70 -10.08
N LEU A 5 10.89 1.83 -10.06
CA LEU A 5 9.48 2.20 -10.14
C LEU A 5 8.82 1.98 -8.78
N LEU A 6 8.25 3.04 -8.21
CA LEU A 6 7.45 2.98 -6.99
C LEU A 6 5.97 2.88 -7.36
N ILE A 7 5.29 1.85 -6.87
CA ILE A 7 3.84 1.64 -7.01
C ILE A 7 3.24 1.52 -5.61
N GLY A 8 2.22 2.29 -5.31
CA GLY A 8 1.57 2.26 -4.00
C GLY A 8 0.50 3.34 -3.86
N ASP A 9 -0.18 3.31 -2.74
CA ASP A 9 -1.28 4.21 -2.42
C ASP A 9 -0.82 5.60 -1.93
N SER A 10 -1.62 6.26 -1.11
CA SER A 10 -1.31 7.59 -0.58
C SER A 10 -0.08 7.61 0.36
N ILE A 11 0.27 6.47 0.98
CA ILE A 11 1.50 6.38 1.77
C ILE A 11 2.71 6.50 0.85
N ARG A 12 2.69 5.81 -0.32
CA ARG A 12 3.72 5.98 -1.35
C ARG A 12 3.81 7.43 -1.80
N MET A 13 2.68 8.10 -2.04
CA MET A 13 2.67 9.52 -2.43
C MET A 13 3.29 10.43 -1.37
N GLY A 14 3.26 10.04 -0.11
CA GLY A 14 3.92 10.76 0.97
C GLY A 14 5.44 10.65 0.92
N TYR A 15 5.99 9.50 0.58
CA TYR A 15 7.44 9.26 0.62
C TYR A 15 8.15 9.28 -0.75
N ASP A 16 7.44 9.29 -1.87
CA ASP A 16 8.06 9.10 -3.20
C ASP A 16 9.11 10.14 -3.58
N THR A 17 8.85 11.41 -3.30
CA THR A 17 9.81 12.51 -3.55
C THR A 17 11.03 12.41 -2.62
N PHE A 18 10.84 12.01 -1.36
CA PHE A 18 11.95 11.77 -0.44
C PHE A 18 12.85 10.61 -0.90
N VAL A 19 12.24 9.51 -1.42
CA VAL A 19 13.03 8.42 -2.03
C VAL A 19 13.79 8.92 -3.25
N GLN A 20 13.16 9.72 -4.10
CA GLN A 20 13.80 10.29 -5.29
C GLN A 20 14.99 11.20 -4.91
N GLU A 21 14.84 12.04 -3.90
CA GLU A 21 15.91 12.90 -3.39
C GLU A 21 17.06 12.10 -2.80
N LYS A 22 16.78 11.11 -1.95
CA LYS A 22 17.80 10.25 -1.32
C LYS A 22 18.57 9.38 -2.32
N LEU A 23 17.96 9.05 -3.46
CA LEU A 23 18.57 8.27 -4.53
C LEU A 23 19.14 9.13 -5.68
N ALA A 24 19.12 10.45 -5.56
CA ALA A 24 19.64 11.35 -6.57
C ALA A 24 21.09 11.02 -6.93
N GLY A 25 21.38 10.85 -8.23
CA GLY A 25 22.68 10.45 -8.74
C GLY A 25 23.05 8.96 -8.55
N ARG A 26 22.16 8.15 -7.94
CA ARG A 26 22.37 6.72 -7.70
C ARG A 26 21.37 5.85 -8.49
N MET A 27 20.08 6.23 -8.51
CA MET A 27 19.03 5.62 -9.31
C MET A 27 18.13 6.69 -9.93
N ASN A 28 17.49 6.38 -11.06
CA ASN A 28 16.33 7.13 -11.53
C ASN A 28 15.08 6.58 -10.85
N VAL A 29 14.27 7.45 -10.28
CA VAL A 29 13.03 7.03 -9.56
C VAL A 29 11.82 7.53 -10.32
N TYR A 30 10.90 6.61 -10.61
CA TYR A 30 9.65 6.84 -11.33
C TYR A 30 8.47 6.45 -10.45
N PHE A 31 7.39 7.18 -10.53
CA PHE A 31 6.14 6.87 -9.83
C PHE A 31 4.94 7.53 -10.52
N PRO A 32 3.74 6.90 -10.50
CA PRO A 32 2.52 7.55 -10.96
C PRO A 32 2.21 8.79 -10.12
N ALA A 33 1.74 9.87 -10.75
CA ALA A 33 1.31 11.07 -10.05
C ALA A 33 0.03 10.85 -9.21
N GLU A 34 -0.69 9.77 -9.47
CA GLU A 34 -1.94 9.42 -8.79
C GLU A 34 -1.76 8.34 -7.72
N ASN A 35 -2.74 8.22 -6.84
CA ASN A 35 -2.87 7.15 -5.85
C ASN A 35 -3.19 5.82 -6.55
N CYS A 36 -2.35 4.78 -6.33
CA CYS A 36 -2.55 3.46 -6.93
C CYS A 36 -3.64 2.62 -6.22
N ARG A 37 -4.19 3.10 -5.12
CA ARG A 37 -5.37 2.56 -4.42
C ARG A 37 -5.28 1.06 -4.11
N PHE A 38 -6.37 0.32 -4.38
CA PHE A 38 -6.49 -1.11 -4.15
C PHE A 38 -5.89 -1.95 -5.29
N VAL A 39 -5.64 -3.20 -5.04
CA VAL A 39 -4.88 -4.10 -5.94
C VAL A 39 -5.49 -4.25 -7.34
N GLN A 40 -6.82 -4.25 -7.47
CA GLN A 40 -7.49 -4.33 -8.80
C GLN A 40 -7.26 -3.06 -9.62
N TYR A 41 -7.26 -1.88 -8.95
CA TYR A 41 -6.97 -0.63 -9.62
C TYR A 41 -5.52 -0.59 -10.13
N THR A 42 -4.58 -1.00 -9.27
CA THR A 42 -3.17 -1.17 -9.66
C THR A 42 -3.04 -2.08 -10.89
N LEU A 43 -3.63 -3.29 -10.83
CA LEU A 43 -3.60 -4.24 -11.94
C LEU A 43 -4.12 -3.63 -13.26
N ARG A 44 -5.26 -2.93 -13.20
CA ARG A 44 -5.89 -2.30 -14.36
C ARG A 44 -5.01 -1.21 -14.96
N THR A 45 -4.35 -0.41 -14.13
CA THR A 45 -3.73 0.86 -14.55
C THR A 45 -2.24 0.74 -14.88
N LEU A 46 -1.58 -0.36 -14.49
CA LEU A 46 -0.13 -0.58 -14.73
C LEU A 46 0.34 -0.27 -16.15
N SER A 47 -0.44 -0.68 -17.16
CA SER A 47 -0.09 -0.43 -18.57
C SER A 47 -0.21 1.03 -18.96
N ASP A 48 -1.20 1.71 -18.39
CA ASP A 48 -1.46 3.12 -18.65
C ASP A 48 -0.33 3.96 -18.03
N TRP A 49 0.08 3.65 -16.81
CA TRP A 49 1.23 4.31 -16.15
C TRP A 49 2.53 4.09 -16.91
N LYS A 50 2.78 2.86 -17.39
CA LYS A 50 3.96 2.59 -18.23
C LYS A 50 4.00 3.49 -19.45
N ALA A 51 2.87 3.68 -20.12
CA ALA A 51 2.77 4.53 -21.31
C ALA A 51 2.85 6.03 -20.95
N GLN A 52 2.11 6.48 -19.94
CA GLN A 52 2.05 7.89 -19.53
C GLN A 52 3.40 8.43 -19.03
N LEU A 53 4.15 7.60 -18.31
CA LEU A 53 5.47 7.96 -17.76
C LEU A 53 6.59 7.70 -18.77
N GLU A 54 6.29 7.18 -19.97
CA GLU A 54 7.28 6.79 -20.98
C GLU A 54 8.42 5.96 -20.36
N LEU A 55 8.05 4.99 -19.48
CA LEU A 55 9.00 4.28 -18.63
C LEU A 55 10.08 3.56 -19.47
N PRO A 56 11.36 3.76 -19.11
CA PRO A 56 12.46 2.97 -19.68
C PRO A 56 12.37 1.50 -19.23
N GLU A 57 13.41 0.72 -19.49
CA GLU A 57 13.58 -0.58 -18.85
C GLU A 57 13.73 -0.36 -17.34
N ILE A 58 12.87 -1.00 -16.54
CA ILE A 58 12.86 -0.90 -15.08
C ILE A 58 13.69 -2.05 -14.50
N ASP A 59 14.60 -1.72 -13.59
CA ASP A 59 15.46 -2.68 -12.89
C ASP A 59 14.85 -3.15 -11.57
N VAL A 60 14.09 -2.29 -10.89
CA VAL A 60 13.45 -2.60 -9.61
C VAL A 60 12.02 -2.04 -9.60
N VAL A 61 11.07 -2.86 -9.20
CA VAL A 61 9.71 -2.42 -8.86
C VAL A 61 9.52 -2.58 -7.36
N HIS A 62 9.31 -1.47 -6.65
CA HIS A 62 8.91 -1.45 -5.25
C HIS A 62 7.40 -1.19 -5.19
N TRP A 63 6.64 -2.17 -4.75
CA TRP A 63 5.19 -2.23 -4.86
C TRP A 63 4.52 -2.41 -3.50
N ASN A 64 3.45 -1.67 -3.26
CA ASN A 64 2.54 -1.84 -2.13
C ASN A 64 1.08 -1.81 -2.61
N ASN A 65 0.25 -2.65 -2.03
CA ASN A 65 -1.21 -2.59 -1.96
C ASN A 65 -1.64 -3.25 -0.64
N GLY A 66 -2.75 -2.83 -0.09
CA GLY A 66 -3.29 -3.39 1.15
C GLY A 66 -4.19 -2.42 1.92
N LEU A 67 -3.73 -1.20 2.22
CA LEU A 67 -4.52 -0.25 3.02
C LEU A 67 -5.88 0.13 2.40
N TRP A 68 -5.97 0.16 1.07
CA TRP A 68 -7.25 0.36 0.39
C TRP A 68 -8.04 -0.95 0.27
N ASP A 69 -7.35 -2.08 0.22
CA ASP A 69 -7.98 -3.39 0.11
C ASP A 69 -8.71 -3.76 1.40
N VAL A 70 -8.11 -3.50 2.55
CA VAL A 70 -8.64 -3.79 3.89
C VAL A 70 -9.66 -2.74 4.37
N LEU A 71 -10.00 -1.76 3.56
CA LEU A 71 -10.88 -0.66 3.92
C LEU A 71 -12.33 -1.12 4.05
N HIS A 72 -12.96 -0.87 5.22
CA HIS A 72 -14.40 -0.96 5.41
C HIS A 72 -15.04 0.38 5.11
N LEU A 73 -15.97 0.41 4.17
CA LEU A 73 -16.68 1.63 3.80
C LEU A 73 -17.68 2.02 4.89
N ASN A 74 -17.90 3.31 5.07
CA ASN A 74 -18.97 3.77 5.94
C ASN A 74 -20.29 3.29 5.36
N ALA A 75 -20.99 2.44 6.10
CA ALA A 75 -22.35 2.08 5.80
C ALA A 75 -23.21 3.32 6.10
N CYS A 76 -23.47 4.14 5.10
CA CYS A 76 -24.35 5.30 5.24
C CYS A 76 -25.55 4.89 6.05
N SER A 77 -25.84 5.64 7.15
CA SER A 77 -27.03 5.41 7.96
C SER A 77 -28.20 5.16 7.03
N ALA A 78 -28.77 3.95 7.11
CA ALA A 78 -29.96 3.60 6.34
C ALA A 78 -30.95 4.76 6.41
N GLY A 79 -31.65 5.00 5.33
CA GLY A 79 -32.71 6.00 5.29
C GLY A 79 -33.62 5.86 6.51
N ALA A 80 -34.52 6.79 6.75
CA ALA A 80 -35.37 6.92 7.93
C ALA A 80 -36.07 5.63 8.45
N ASP A 81 -35.98 4.53 7.74
CA ASP A 81 -36.58 3.23 8.02
C ASP A 81 -35.61 2.19 8.63
N GLY A 82 -34.33 2.53 8.86
CA GLY A 82 -33.44 1.81 9.78
C GLY A 82 -32.85 0.45 9.31
N GLU A 83 -33.14 -0.01 8.11
CA GLU A 83 -32.55 -1.25 7.58
C GLU A 83 -31.32 -0.94 6.71
N ALA A 84 -30.13 -1.23 7.21
CA ALA A 84 -28.93 -1.23 6.40
C ALA A 84 -29.00 -2.37 5.39
N ALA A 85 -28.79 -2.08 4.11
CA ALA A 85 -28.67 -3.11 3.10
C ALA A 85 -27.28 -3.77 3.23
N GLY A 86 -27.17 -4.84 4.02
CA GLY A 86 -25.94 -5.58 4.22
C GLY A 86 -25.57 -5.78 5.70
N GLU A 87 -24.57 -6.62 5.95
CA GLU A 87 -24.02 -6.82 7.29
C GLU A 87 -23.05 -5.68 7.63
N THR A 88 -23.20 -5.16 8.83
CA THR A 88 -22.40 -4.02 9.31
C THR A 88 -21.64 -4.34 10.59
N ILE A 89 -20.58 -3.57 10.85
CA ILE A 89 -19.80 -3.61 12.09
C ILE A 89 -19.77 -2.26 12.77
N ARG A 90 -19.63 -2.28 14.10
CA ARG A 90 -19.36 -1.12 14.96
C ARG A 90 -18.15 -1.45 15.83
N PRO A 91 -16.93 -1.07 15.43
CA PRO A 91 -15.76 -1.29 16.27
C PRO A 91 -15.89 -0.53 17.60
N GLU A 92 -15.45 -1.14 18.70
CA GLU A 92 -15.60 -0.57 20.05
C GLU A 92 -14.75 0.68 20.26
N ASN A 93 -13.64 0.78 19.53
CA ASN A 93 -12.63 1.85 19.64
C ASN A 93 -12.89 3.06 18.75
N VAL A 94 -14.01 3.12 18.03
CA VAL A 94 -14.38 4.27 17.18
C VAL A 94 -15.65 4.95 17.71
N PRO A 95 -15.90 6.23 17.32
CA PRO A 95 -17.13 6.91 17.70
C PRO A 95 -18.38 6.14 17.28
N GLN A 96 -19.34 6.01 18.20
CA GLN A 96 -20.52 5.12 18.05
C GLN A 96 -21.51 5.57 16.96
N GLU A 97 -21.39 6.79 16.46
CA GLU A 97 -22.17 7.28 15.32
C GLU A 97 -21.74 6.64 13.99
N PHE A 98 -20.54 6.06 13.91
CA PHE A 98 -20.05 5.43 12.70
C PHE A 98 -20.40 3.95 12.65
N VAL A 99 -20.85 3.53 11.48
CA VAL A 99 -21.17 2.13 11.13
C VAL A 99 -20.48 1.82 9.81
N TYR A 100 -19.88 0.66 9.71
CA TYR A 100 -19.12 0.28 8.52
C TYR A 100 -19.63 -1.04 7.94
N ASP A 101 -19.44 -1.22 6.63
CA ASP A 101 -19.68 -2.50 5.98
C ASP A 101 -18.85 -3.58 6.67
N LYS A 102 -19.42 -4.77 6.87
CA LYS A 102 -18.72 -5.89 7.49
C LYS A 102 -17.56 -6.37 6.63
N ASP A 103 -17.77 -6.42 5.31
CA ASP A 103 -16.78 -6.89 4.39
C ASP A 103 -15.83 -5.74 3.98
N PRO A 104 -14.51 -5.99 3.93
CA PRO A 104 -13.56 -5.03 3.41
C PRO A 104 -13.73 -4.85 1.90
N LEU A 105 -13.24 -3.73 1.36
CA LEU A 105 -13.34 -3.37 -0.05
C LEU A 105 -12.84 -4.48 -0.99
N THR A 106 -11.78 -5.17 -0.60
CA THR A 106 -11.26 -6.36 -1.31
C THR A 106 -11.16 -7.51 -0.31
N PRO A 107 -12.13 -8.42 -0.24
CA PRO A 107 -12.07 -9.56 0.69
C PRO A 107 -10.77 -10.38 0.55
N PRO A 108 -10.28 -11.02 1.64
CA PRO A 108 -8.97 -11.70 1.68
C PRO A 108 -8.73 -12.67 0.51
N GLU A 109 -9.73 -13.46 0.14
CA GLU A 109 -9.65 -14.40 -0.99
C GLU A 109 -9.44 -13.68 -2.33
N MET A 110 -10.13 -12.56 -2.53
CA MET A 110 -9.99 -11.73 -3.72
C MET A 110 -8.61 -11.04 -3.74
N TYR A 111 -8.16 -10.53 -2.58
CA TYR A 111 -6.84 -9.92 -2.43
C TYR A 111 -5.74 -10.89 -2.81
N ARG A 112 -5.77 -12.12 -2.26
CA ARG A 112 -4.86 -13.22 -2.57
C ARG A 112 -4.78 -13.47 -4.08
N TYR A 113 -5.92 -13.61 -4.72
CA TYR A 113 -6.01 -13.85 -6.17
C TYR A 113 -5.44 -12.66 -6.98
N MET A 114 -5.80 -11.43 -6.60
CA MET A 114 -5.40 -10.23 -7.33
C MET A 114 -3.91 -9.89 -7.16
N LEU A 115 -3.30 -10.15 -6.00
CA LEU A 115 -1.85 -10.04 -5.82
C LEU A 115 -1.08 -10.87 -6.86
N ASN A 116 -1.48 -12.12 -7.04
CA ASN A 116 -0.86 -13.01 -8.00
C ASN A 116 -1.01 -12.51 -9.45
N ARG A 117 -2.17 -11.97 -9.78
CA ARG A 117 -2.41 -11.38 -11.11
C ARG A 117 -1.59 -10.12 -11.32
N THR A 118 -1.50 -9.28 -10.30
CA THR A 118 -0.71 -8.03 -10.35
C THR A 118 0.77 -8.34 -10.51
N LEU A 119 1.31 -9.30 -9.76
CA LEU A 119 2.68 -9.77 -9.92
C LEU A 119 2.94 -10.27 -11.35
N THR A 120 2.02 -11.08 -11.88
CA THR A 120 2.12 -11.57 -13.26
C THR A 120 2.18 -10.40 -14.26
N ARG A 121 1.34 -9.40 -14.05
CA ARG A 121 1.31 -8.20 -14.91
C ARG A 121 2.57 -7.36 -14.78
N ILE A 122 3.09 -7.15 -13.57
CA ILE A 122 4.37 -6.47 -13.34
C ILE A 122 5.47 -7.16 -14.13
N ARG A 123 5.60 -8.48 -14.04
CA ARG A 123 6.63 -9.27 -14.75
C ARG A 123 6.47 -9.25 -16.28
N GLN A 124 5.24 -9.18 -16.79
CA GLN A 124 5.00 -9.00 -18.22
C GLN A 124 5.46 -7.64 -18.74
N LEU A 125 5.22 -6.59 -17.95
CA LEU A 125 5.55 -5.22 -18.33
C LEU A 125 7.02 -4.87 -18.09
N PHE A 126 7.64 -5.47 -17.06
CA PHE A 126 8.99 -5.20 -16.59
C PHE A 126 9.74 -6.53 -16.37
N PRO A 127 10.05 -7.29 -17.44
CA PRO A 127 10.53 -8.68 -17.34
C PRO A 127 11.91 -8.84 -16.70
N LYS A 128 12.69 -7.77 -16.60
CA LYS A 128 14.01 -7.76 -15.97
C LYS A 128 14.01 -7.21 -14.55
N ALA A 129 12.89 -6.66 -14.10
CA ALA A 129 12.81 -6.02 -12.80
C ALA A 129 12.82 -7.03 -11.65
N GLU A 130 13.66 -6.77 -10.65
CA GLU A 130 13.49 -7.33 -9.31
C GLU A 130 12.22 -6.73 -8.70
N VAL A 131 11.37 -7.58 -8.12
CA VAL A 131 10.12 -7.13 -7.50
C VAL A 131 10.24 -7.21 -5.99
N ILE A 132 9.96 -6.08 -5.34
CA ILE A 132 9.88 -5.93 -3.89
C ILE A 132 8.44 -5.58 -3.55
N PHE A 133 7.86 -6.26 -2.57
CA PHE A 133 6.59 -5.87 -1.98
C PHE A 133 6.83 -5.23 -0.62
N ALA A 134 6.30 -4.03 -0.41
CA ALA A 134 6.33 -3.37 0.88
C ALA A 134 5.04 -3.67 1.66
N THR A 135 5.17 -4.12 2.90
CA THR A 135 4.02 -4.35 3.78
C THR A 135 3.32 -3.04 4.11
N SER A 136 1.99 -3.10 4.26
CA SER A 136 1.15 -1.94 4.61
C SER A 136 1.43 -1.46 6.03
N THR A 137 1.42 -0.16 6.21
CA THR A 137 1.69 0.52 7.48
C THR A 137 0.46 0.50 8.40
N PRO A 138 0.64 0.58 9.74
CA PRO A 138 -0.47 0.67 10.68
C PRO A 138 -1.21 2.01 10.60
N VAL A 139 -2.41 2.05 11.20
CA VAL A 139 -3.28 3.23 11.30
C VAL A 139 -3.60 3.54 12.78
N ILE A 140 -4.15 4.72 13.05
CA ILE A 140 -4.71 5.09 14.37
C ILE A 140 -6.20 4.77 14.33
N GLU A 141 -6.59 3.57 14.74
CA GLU A 141 -7.96 3.04 14.60
C GLU A 141 -9.00 3.93 15.27
N GLU A 142 -8.69 4.51 16.45
CA GLU A 142 -9.59 5.34 17.24
C GLU A 142 -9.98 6.66 16.55
N GLN A 143 -9.25 7.04 15.51
CA GLN A 143 -9.49 8.24 14.73
C GLN A 143 -10.21 7.94 13.40
N ALA A 144 -10.63 6.70 13.17
CA ALA A 144 -11.41 6.33 11.97
C ALA A 144 -12.73 7.12 11.91
N SER A 145 -13.15 7.48 10.72
CA SER A 145 -14.35 8.31 10.50
C SER A 145 -15.14 7.88 9.27
N TRP A 146 -14.80 8.39 8.09
CA TRP A 146 -15.50 8.06 6.83
C TRP A 146 -15.28 6.64 6.33
N ALA A 147 -14.31 5.95 6.89
CA ALA A 147 -13.97 4.56 6.60
C ALA A 147 -13.19 3.99 7.80
N TYR A 148 -13.09 2.67 7.90
CA TYR A 148 -12.41 1.97 8.97
C TYR A 148 -11.36 1.00 8.42
N ARG A 149 -10.30 0.82 9.18
CA ARG A 149 -9.28 -0.23 9.00
C ARG A 149 -8.87 -0.70 10.38
N SER A 150 -8.71 -2.02 10.51
CA SER A 150 -8.16 -2.64 11.71
C SER A 150 -6.68 -2.98 11.49
N ASN A 151 -5.82 -2.67 12.46
CA ASN A 151 -4.41 -3.08 12.41
C ASN A 151 -4.25 -4.61 12.40
N ALA A 152 -5.17 -5.32 13.04
CA ALA A 152 -5.19 -6.78 13.00
C ALA A 152 -5.46 -7.30 11.57
N GLU A 153 -6.40 -6.67 10.84
CA GLU A 153 -6.66 -7.03 9.45
C GLU A 153 -5.54 -6.56 8.52
N ILE A 154 -4.94 -5.38 8.74
CA ILE A 154 -3.76 -4.94 7.99
C ILE A 154 -2.66 -6.00 8.08
N GLU A 155 -2.39 -6.54 9.28
CA GLU A 155 -1.38 -7.60 9.44
C GLU A 155 -1.82 -8.91 8.78
N GLN A 156 -3.10 -9.24 8.78
CA GLN A 156 -3.61 -10.39 8.02
C GLN A 156 -3.35 -10.22 6.50
N TYR A 157 -3.56 -9.02 5.94
CA TYR A 157 -3.28 -8.75 4.53
C TYR A 157 -1.78 -8.75 4.24
N ASN A 158 -0.96 -8.25 5.15
CA ASN A 158 0.50 -8.35 5.07
C ASN A 158 0.95 -9.83 5.09
N ALA A 159 0.35 -10.66 5.94
CA ALA A 159 0.62 -12.10 5.98
C ALA A 159 0.24 -12.79 4.67
N ILE A 160 -0.95 -12.49 4.12
CA ILE A 160 -1.37 -12.99 2.81
C ILE A 160 -0.35 -12.60 1.72
N ALA A 161 0.13 -11.37 1.73
CA ALA A 161 1.12 -10.92 0.75
C ALA A 161 2.44 -11.72 0.88
N ARG A 162 2.94 -11.97 2.10
CA ARG A 162 4.13 -12.81 2.33
C ARG A 162 3.91 -14.25 1.84
N GLU A 163 2.77 -14.86 2.21
CA GLU A 163 2.42 -16.22 1.81
C GLU A 163 2.37 -16.39 0.29
N GLU A 164 1.81 -15.42 -0.43
CA GLU A 164 1.65 -15.50 -1.87
C GLU A 164 2.90 -15.11 -2.65
N LEU A 165 3.61 -14.11 -2.21
CA LEU A 165 4.65 -13.47 -3.01
C LEU A 165 6.04 -14.06 -2.76
N VAL A 166 6.38 -14.43 -1.52
CA VAL A 166 7.71 -15.00 -1.20
C VAL A 166 8.00 -16.30 -1.98
N PRO A 167 7.08 -17.29 -2.06
CA PRO A 167 7.33 -18.50 -2.85
C PRO A 167 7.50 -18.24 -4.34
N ARG A 168 7.08 -17.06 -4.81
CA ARG A 168 7.21 -16.61 -6.20
C ARG A 168 8.45 -15.74 -6.44
N GLY A 169 9.36 -15.68 -5.48
CA GLY A 169 10.62 -14.94 -5.59
C GLY A 169 10.47 -13.43 -5.50
N VAL A 170 9.41 -12.93 -4.85
CA VAL A 170 9.27 -11.52 -4.50
C VAL A 170 9.93 -11.29 -3.14
N ARG A 171 10.74 -10.25 -3.03
CA ARG A 171 11.33 -9.82 -1.78
C ARG A 171 10.33 -9.00 -0.98
N ILE A 172 10.37 -9.10 0.35
CA ILE A 172 9.48 -8.33 1.23
C ILE A 172 10.28 -7.25 1.95
N ASN A 173 9.89 -5.99 1.77
CA ASN A 173 10.31 -4.90 2.63
C ASN A 173 9.26 -4.76 3.74
N GLU A 174 9.65 -5.03 4.99
CA GLU A 174 8.76 -4.98 6.16
C GLU A 174 8.49 -3.53 6.61
N LEU A 175 8.08 -2.69 5.65
CA LEU A 175 7.83 -1.27 5.87
C LEU A 175 6.77 -1.01 6.94
N GLY A 176 5.76 -1.90 7.06
CA GLY A 176 4.73 -1.82 8.09
C GLY A 176 5.30 -1.99 9.50
N ALA A 177 6.18 -2.99 9.70
CA ALA A 177 6.84 -3.19 10.98
C ALA A 177 7.76 -2.02 11.34
N PHE A 178 8.53 -1.52 10.38
CA PHE A 178 9.35 -0.31 10.56
C PHE A 178 8.50 0.90 10.95
N ALA A 179 7.38 1.12 10.27
CA ALA A 179 6.47 2.23 10.58
C ALA A 179 5.89 2.13 11.99
N ALA A 180 5.49 0.93 12.43
CA ALA A 180 4.99 0.69 13.77
C ALA A 180 6.01 1.04 14.86
N GLU A 181 7.29 0.74 14.62
CA GLU A 181 8.38 0.98 15.59
C GLU A 181 8.86 2.44 15.58
N HIS A 182 8.96 3.08 14.40
CA HIS A 182 9.67 4.35 14.24
C HIS A 182 8.80 5.54 13.85
N CYS A 183 7.55 5.31 13.42
CA CYS A 183 6.68 6.36 12.92
C CYS A 183 5.35 6.49 13.68
N ALA A 184 5.14 5.78 14.78
CA ALA A 184 3.88 5.78 15.53
C ALA A 184 3.42 7.17 15.97
N ASP A 185 4.34 8.05 16.33
CA ASP A 185 4.11 9.45 16.74
C ASP A 185 4.20 10.46 15.56
N LYS A 186 4.30 10.00 14.34
CA LYS A 186 4.51 10.82 13.13
C LYS A 186 3.30 10.86 12.19
N HIS A 187 2.12 10.51 12.68
CA HIS A 187 0.90 10.59 11.88
C HIS A 187 0.44 12.04 11.70
N SER A 188 -0.01 12.40 10.49
CA SER A 188 -0.69 13.66 10.18
C SER A 188 -2.21 13.55 10.32
N ASP A 189 -2.73 12.35 10.12
CA ASP A 189 -4.11 11.93 10.38
C ASP A 189 -4.12 10.46 10.77
N TRP A 190 -5.27 9.79 10.78
CA TRP A 190 -5.37 8.40 11.23
C TRP A 190 -4.67 7.37 10.30
N VAL A 191 -4.23 7.78 9.09
CA VAL A 191 -3.56 6.90 8.09
C VAL A 191 -2.22 7.45 7.64
N HIS A 192 -2.15 8.76 7.35
CA HIS A 192 -1.01 9.38 6.70
C HIS A 192 0.03 9.89 7.70
N TYR A 193 1.25 10.10 7.20
CA TYR A 193 2.39 10.54 8.00
C TYR A 193 2.74 12.00 7.72
N LEU A 194 3.26 12.66 8.75
CA LEU A 194 3.94 13.97 8.62
C LEU A 194 5.19 13.83 7.75
N PRO A 195 5.75 14.95 7.22
CA PRO A 195 6.95 14.91 6.40
C PRO A 195 8.12 14.14 7.04
N GLU A 196 8.30 14.24 8.37
CA GLU A 196 9.33 13.52 9.11
C GLU A 196 9.10 12.01 9.08
N GLY A 197 7.85 11.55 9.17
CA GLY A 197 7.50 10.13 9.04
C GLY A 197 7.72 9.64 7.61
N CYS A 198 7.34 10.43 6.62
CA CYS A 198 7.59 10.13 5.20
C CYS A 198 9.09 10.03 4.89
N ASP A 199 9.92 10.90 5.47
CA ASP A 199 11.38 10.87 5.31
C ASP A 199 12.00 9.62 5.94
N LEU A 200 11.49 9.18 7.11
CA LEU A 200 11.92 7.94 7.74
C LEU A 200 11.55 6.72 6.89
N LEU A 201 10.32 6.64 6.38
CA LEU A 201 9.89 5.55 5.49
C LEU A 201 10.74 5.51 4.20
N ALA A 202 11.04 6.66 3.62
CA ALA A 202 11.94 6.76 2.47
C ALA A 202 13.36 6.29 2.81
N GLY A 203 13.86 6.63 4.00
CA GLY A 203 15.16 6.17 4.51
C GLY A 203 15.23 4.65 4.60
N GLU A 204 14.19 4.01 5.17
CA GLU A 204 14.08 2.54 5.26
C GLU A 204 14.08 1.88 3.87
N ILE A 205 13.32 2.43 2.92
CA ILE A 205 13.29 1.92 1.54
C ILE A 205 14.69 1.96 0.93
N VAL A 206 15.41 3.07 1.08
CA VAL A 206 16.77 3.21 0.55
C VAL A 206 17.74 2.24 1.21
N GLN A 207 17.69 2.10 2.55
CA GLN A 207 18.52 1.13 3.29
C GLN A 207 18.22 -0.31 2.86
N TYR A 208 16.94 -0.63 2.65
CA TYR A 208 16.54 -1.94 2.15
C TYR A 208 17.15 -2.21 0.76
N LEU A 209 17.08 -1.25 -0.17
CA LEU A 209 17.67 -1.39 -1.51
C LEU A 209 19.19 -1.58 -1.45
N GLU A 210 19.88 -0.87 -0.55
CA GLU A 210 21.33 -1.04 -0.31
C GLU A 210 21.66 -2.43 0.22
N LYS A 211 20.97 -2.87 1.26
CA LYS A 211 21.15 -4.20 1.89
C LYS A 211 20.97 -5.32 0.88
N GLU A 212 20.02 -5.19 -0.03
CA GLU A 212 19.71 -6.17 -1.06
C GLU A 212 20.60 -6.05 -2.32
N ASN A 213 21.59 -5.11 -2.33
CA ASN A 213 22.49 -4.82 -3.47
C ASN A 213 21.74 -4.45 -4.75
N LEU A 214 20.67 -3.67 -4.64
CA LEU A 214 19.82 -3.26 -5.75
C LEU A 214 20.13 -1.85 -6.27
N ILE A 215 20.97 -1.10 -5.56
CA ILE A 215 21.46 0.22 -5.99
C ILE A 215 22.75 0.09 -6.78
#